data_51cd7c995f04e8888079358c82c2b317
#
_entry.id   51cd7c995f04e8888079358c82c2b317
#
_cell.length_a   1.000
_cell.length_b   1.000
_cell.length_c   1.000
_cell.angle_alpha   90.00
_cell.angle_beta   90.00
_cell.angle_gamma   90.00
#
_symmetry.space_group_name_H-M   'P 1'
#
loop_
_entity.id
_entity.type
_entity.pdbx_description
1 polymer ?
#
loop_
_entity_poly.entity_id
_entity_poly.type
_entity_poly.pdbx_seq_one_letter_code
_entity_poly.pdbx_strand_id
1 'polypeptide(L)'
;MMIVGDRRGFTLTEVLVAAMILLIALLSIASMFPVGYRQITDAGRMTMAVTAGRQVLEDAGTLPFANVINLNGVDTSSNTGVISALTGPEAAVARRWRYMFAGSGNGFVFTPAETTAWGNVQPSSARAVVSVTAPGGSATLNQVTVTVTIPGLPSSVTLSTMIVRLF
;
A
#
# COMPACT_ATOMS: atom_id res chain seq x y z
N MET A 1 36.03 -17.13 -64.25
CA MET A 1 34.85 -16.24 -64.32
C MET A 1 34.77 -15.48 -62.99
N MET A 2 35.34 -14.28 -62.95
CA MET A 2 35.43 -13.47 -61.72
C MET A 2 34.16 -12.63 -61.63
N ILE A 3 33.32 -12.90 -60.61
CA ILE A 3 32.15 -12.08 -60.34
C ILE A 3 32.68 -10.80 -59.65
N VAL A 4 32.78 -9.71 -60.41
CA VAL A 4 33.05 -8.36 -59.87
C VAL A 4 31.76 -7.94 -59.15
N GLY A 5 31.75 -8.05 -57.84
CA GLY A 5 30.66 -7.55 -57.01
C GLY A 5 30.54 -6.06 -57.16
N ASP A 6 29.39 -5.59 -57.60
CA ASP A 6 29.04 -4.16 -57.76
C ASP A 6 29.09 -3.47 -56.36
N ARG A 7 30.20 -2.76 -56.10
CA ARG A 7 30.37 -1.99 -54.82
C ARG A 7 29.64 -0.65 -54.95
N ARG A 8 28.32 -0.72 -54.93
CA ARG A 8 27.53 0.53 -54.79
C ARG A 8 27.69 1.02 -53.35
N GLY A 9 28.32 2.17 -53.18
CA GLY A 9 28.35 2.85 -51.90
C GLY A 9 26.96 3.41 -51.55
N PHE A 10 26.64 3.49 -50.25
CA PHE A 10 25.42 4.13 -49.78
C PHE A 10 25.39 5.61 -50.20
N THR A 11 24.23 6.07 -50.66
CA THR A 11 24.00 7.48 -50.95
C THR A 11 23.83 8.27 -49.66
N LEU A 12 24.18 9.53 -49.66
CA LEU A 12 24.02 10.42 -48.48
C LEU A 12 22.57 10.51 -48.02
N THR A 13 21.63 10.44 -48.97
CA THR A 13 20.17 10.39 -48.68
C THR A 13 19.73 9.11 -47.97
N GLU A 14 20.31 7.96 -48.35
CA GLU A 14 20.02 6.68 -47.70
C GLU A 14 20.47 6.67 -46.22
N VAL A 15 21.66 7.22 -45.96
CA VAL A 15 22.18 7.36 -44.60
C VAL A 15 21.31 8.31 -43.78
N LEU A 16 20.85 9.43 -44.36
CA LEU A 16 19.96 10.37 -43.69
C LEU A 16 18.59 9.72 -43.33
N VAL A 17 17.99 9.00 -44.27
CA VAL A 17 16.70 8.32 -44.04
C VAL A 17 16.86 7.23 -42.97
N ALA A 18 17.94 6.43 -43.04
CA ALA A 18 18.22 5.42 -42.05
C ALA A 18 18.41 6.03 -40.64
N ALA A 19 19.14 7.17 -40.55
CA ALA A 19 19.33 7.87 -39.30
C ALA A 19 17.99 8.44 -38.70
N MET A 20 17.12 8.97 -39.58
CA MET A 20 15.78 9.42 -39.14
C MET A 20 14.92 8.27 -38.60
N ILE A 21 14.89 7.13 -39.29
CA ILE A 21 14.14 5.92 -38.83
C ILE A 21 14.70 5.44 -37.49
N LEU A 22 16.03 5.38 -37.37
CA LEU A 22 16.67 4.97 -36.13
C LEU A 22 16.34 5.92 -34.98
N LEU A 23 16.34 7.22 -35.22
CA LEU A 23 16.02 8.25 -34.23
C LEU A 23 14.58 8.12 -33.75
N ILE A 24 13.61 7.90 -34.64
CA ILE A 24 12.20 7.67 -34.31
C ILE A 24 12.05 6.39 -33.48
N ALA A 25 12.72 5.32 -33.87
CA ALA A 25 12.70 4.06 -33.13
C ALA A 25 13.26 4.22 -31.71
N LEU A 26 14.41 4.92 -31.56
CA LEU A 26 15.02 5.18 -30.27
C LEU A 26 14.13 6.06 -29.37
N LEU A 27 13.51 7.10 -29.92
CA LEU A 27 12.57 7.94 -29.17
C LEU A 27 11.34 7.16 -28.70
N SER A 28 10.82 6.28 -29.55
CA SER A 28 9.69 5.41 -29.18
C SER A 28 10.05 4.47 -28.02
N ILE A 29 11.22 3.83 -28.07
CA ILE A 29 11.70 2.99 -26.97
C ILE A 29 11.94 3.82 -25.72
N ALA A 30 12.61 4.97 -25.83
CA ALA A 30 12.89 5.84 -24.70
C ALA A 30 11.63 6.31 -23.97
N SER A 31 10.53 6.54 -24.69
CA SER A 31 9.24 6.93 -24.10
C SER A 31 8.56 5.83 -23.28
N MET A 32 8.91 4.56 -23.50
CA MET A 32 8.35 3.42 -22.76
C MET A 32 8.95 3.26 -21.35
N PHE A 33 10.20 3.69 -21.13
CA PHE A 33 10.87 3.54 -19.84
C PHE A 33 10.14 4.23 -18.67
N PRO A 34 9.71 5.50 -18.77
CA PRO A 34 9.00 6.16 -17.68
C PRO A 34 7.69 5.47 -17.33
N VAL A 35 6.98 4.94 -18.32
CA VAL A 35 5.71 4.22 -18.12
C VAL A 35 5.95 2.91 -17.38
N GLY A 36 6.95 2.13 -17.82
CA GLY A 36 7.32 0.88 -17.15
C GLY A 36 7.77 1.11 -15.71
N TYR A 37 8.55 2.15 -15.45
CA TYR A 37 9.00 2.48 -14.10
C TYR A 37 7.85 2.83 -13.17
N ARG A 38 6.87 3.62 -13.64
CA ARG A 38 5.66 3.93 -12.88
C ARG A 38 4.86 2.68 -12.55
N GLN A 39 4.65 1.79 -13.52
CA GLN A 39 3.92 0.54 -13.30
C GLN A 39 4.57 -0.36 -12.24
N ILE A 40 5.90 -0.49 -12.26
CA ILE A 40 6.64 -1.27 -11.25
C ILE A 40 6.48 -0.63 -9.86
N THR A 41 6.59 0.69 -9.78
CA THR A 41 6.44 1.42 -8.51
C THR A 41 5.02 1.27 -7.96
N ASP A 42 4.00 1.41 -8.80
CA ASP A 42 2.59 1.28 -8.39
C ASP A 42 2.26 -0.17 -7.98
N ALA A 43 2.79 -1.17 -8.69
CA ALA A 43 2.66 -2.57 -8.31
C ALA A 43 3.31 -2.85 -6.93
N GLY A 44 4.49 -2.29 -6.67
CA GLY A 44 5.15 -2.40 -5.37
C GLY A 44 4.32 -1.77 -4.23
N ARG A 45 3.78 -0.57 -4.46
CA ARG A 45 2.88 0.11 -3.50
C ARG A 45 1.59 -0.68 -3.26
N MET A 46 1.01 -1.25 -4.31
CA MET A 46 -0.18 -2.10 -4.20
C MET A 46 0.09 -3.33 -3.34
N THR A 47 1.22 -3.99 -3.54
CA THR A 47 1.64 -5.14 -2.72
C THR A 47 1.81 -4.75 -1.26
N MET A 48 2.45 -3.60 -0.98
CA MET A 48 2.56 -3.07 0.38
C MET A 48 1.20 -2.78 1.01
N ALA A 49 0.26 -2.19 0.27
CA ALA A 49 -1.09 -1.90 0.76
C ALA A 49 -1.85 -3.18 1.14
N VAL A 50 -1.78 -4.20 0.29
CA VAL A 50 -2.41 -5.51 0.55
C VAL A 50 -1.79 -6.19 1.77
N THR A 51 -0.46 -6.20 1.86
CA THR A 51 0.25 -6.81 3.00
C THR A 51 -0.09 -6.11 4.30
N ALA A 52 -0.08 -4.78 4.29
CA ALA A 52 -0.44 -3.97 5.45
C ALA A 52 -1.91 -4.19 5.87
N GLY A 53 -2.83 -4.23 4.92
CA GLY A 53 -4.24 -4.52 5.20
C GLY A 53 -4.46 -5.92 5.79
N ARG A 54 -3.74 -6.92 5.28
CA ARG A 54 -3.76 -8.28 5.86
C ARG A 54 -3.25 -8.31 7.29
N GLN A 55 -2.14 -7.62 7.56
CA GLN A 55 -1.59 -7.51 8.92
C GLN A 55 -2.62 -6.93 9.89
N VAL A 56 -3.33 -5.87 9.49
CA VAL A 56 -4.39 -5.27 10.31
C VAL A 56 -5.53 -6.26 10.58
N LEU A 57 -5.96 -7.02 9.56
CA LEU A 57 -7.00 -8.03 9.72
C LEU A 57 -6.57 -9.20 10.61
N GLU A 58 -5.33 -9.66 10.47
CA GLU A 58 -4.74 -10.71 11.31
C GLU A 58 -4.65 -10.25 12.77
N ASP A 59 -4.12 -9.05 13.02
CA ASP A 59 -4.05 -8.48 14.37
C ASP A 59 -5.45 -8.33 14.99
N ALA A 60 -6.45 -7.87 14.21
CA ALA A 60 -7.84 -7.79 14.67
C ALA A 60 -8.42 -9.17 15.03
N GLY A 61 -8.04 -10.21 14.28
CA GLY A 61 -8.43 -11.60 14.55
C GLY A 61 -7.83 -12.19 15.80
N THR A 62 -6.74 -11.64 16.33
CA THR A 62 -6.14 -12.08 17.61
C THR A 62 -6.86 -11.53 18.83
N LEU A 63 -7.70 -10.52 18.66
CA LEU A 63 -8.42 -9.89 19.76
C LEU A 63 -9.63 -10.74 20.23
N PRO A 64 -9.99 -10.65 21.51
CA PRO A 64 -11.26 -11.18 21.98
C PRO A 64 -12.42 -10.60 21.18
N PHE A 65 -13.38 -11.42 20.80
CA PHE A 65 -14.51 -11.04 19.96
C PHE A 65 -15.22 -9.75 20.41
N ALA A 66 -15.42 -9.60 21.74
CA ALA A 66 -16.06 -8.42 22.33
C ALA A 66 -15.28 -7.12 22.12
N ASN A 67 -13.96 -7.19 21.94
CA ASN A 67 -13.10 -6.03 21.77
C ASN A 67 -12.96 -5.60 20.29
N VAL A 68 -13.28 -6.50 19.36
CA VAL A 68 -13.17 -6.20 17.92
C VAL A 68 -14.05 -5.05 17.50
N ILE A 69 -15.26 -4.95 18.06
CA ILE A 69 -16.21 -3.88 17.72
C ILE A 69 -15.68 -2.48 18.10
N ASN A 70 -14.83 -2.39 19.12
CA ASN A 70 -14.23 -1.14 19.58
C ASN A 70 -13.23 -0.56 18.55
N LEU A 71 -12.74 -1.38 17.61
CA LEU A 71 -11.89 -0.92 16.52
C LEU A 71 -12.64 -0.12 15.45
N ASN A 72 -13.98 -0.05 15.55
CA ASN A 72 -14.76 0.69 14.57
C ASN A 72 -14.41 2.17 14.58
N GLY A 73 -14.10 2.72 13.40
CA GLY A 73 -13.72 4.12 13.22
C GLY A 73 -12.24 4.41 13.52
N VAL A 74 -11.41 3.41 13.79
CA VAL A 74 -9.96 3.61 13.92
C VAL A 74 -9.39 4.10 12.59
N ASP A 75 -8.72 5.24 12.63
CA ASP A 75 -8.03 5.87 11.51
C ASP A 75 -6.59 6.19 11.91
N THR A 76 -5.64 5.59 11.24
CA THR A 76 -4.22 5.73 11.60
C THR A 76 -3.61 7.07 11.21
N SER A 77 -4.24 7.88 10.37
CA SER A 77 -3.67 9.15 9.90
C SER A 77 -4.06 10.34 10.76
N SER A 78 -5.20 10.27 11.44
CA SER A 78 -5.73 11.39 12.20
C SER A 78 -5.35 11.32 13.68
N ASN A 79 -5.28 12.50 14.33
CA ASN A 79 -5.24 12.58 15.78
C ASN A 79 -6.63 12.27 16.31
N THR A 80 -6.98 11.01 16.35
CA THR A 80 -8.33 10.62 16.69
C THR A 80 -8.45 10.32 18.17
N GLY A 81 -9.42 10.96 18.78
CA GLY A 81 -9.93 10.56 20.08
C GLY A 81 -10.31 9.07 20.12
N VAL A 82 -10.61 8.43 18.97
CA VAL A 82 -10.92 7.01 18.90
C VAL A 82 -9.76 6.16 19.43
N ILE A 83 -8.53 6.29 18.86
CA ILE A 83 -7.39 5.49 19.33
C ILE A 83 -7.04 5.82 20.79
N SER A 84 -7.13 7.09 21.17
CA SER A 84 -6.82 7.52 22.54
C SER A 84 -7.88 7.12 23.55
N ALA A 85 -9.12 6.90 23.12
CA ALA A 85 -10.23 6.45 23.97
C ALA A 85 -10.26 4.93 24.19
N LEU A 86 -9.53 4.16 23.39
CA LEU A 86 -9.42 2.71 23.57
C LEU A 86 -8.68 2.39 24.87
N THR A 87 -9.20 1.45 25.65
CA THR A 87 -8.64 1.10 26.96
C THR A 87 -8.31 -0.39 27.10
N GLY A 88 -8.88 -1.23 26.24
CA GLY A 88 -8.70 -2.67 26.25
C GLY A 88 -7.47 -3.16 25.46
N PRO A 89 -7.36 -4.46 25.19
CA PRO A 89 -6.27 -5.02 24.37
C PRO A 89 -6.23 -4.43 22.95
N GLU A 90 -7.37 -3.97 22.44
CA GLU A 90 -7.49 -3.26 21.16
C GLU A 90 -6.73 -1.94 21.12
N ALA A 91 -6.53 -1.30 22.29
CA ALA A 91 -5.76 -0.05 22.37
C ALA A 91 -4.31 -0.26 21.93
N ALA A 92 -3.64 -1.30 22.41
CA ALA A 92 -2.25 -1.59 22.04
C ALA A 92 -2.13 -1.92 20.54
N VAL A 93 -3.09 -2.65 20.00
CA VAL A 93 -3.15 -2.99 18.57
C VAL A 93 -3.36 -1.75 17.71
N ALA A 94 -4.35 -0.91 18.02
CA ALA A 94 -4.62 0.32 17.28
C ALA A 94 -3.45 1.32 17.35
N ARG A 95 -2.80 1.46 18.51
CA ARG A 95 -1.61 2.30 18.69
C ARG A 95 -0.43 1.78 17.86
N ARG A 96 -0.23 0.45 17.80
CA ARG A 96 0.79 -0.17 16.95
C ARG A 96 0.53 0.09 15.47
N TRP A 97 -0.72 -0.01 15.00
CA TRP A 97 -1.07 0.35 13.62
C TRP A 97 -0.76 1.83 13.34
N ARG A 98 -1.15 2.72 14.24
CA ARG A 98 -0.80 4.15 14.14
C ARG A 98 0.70 4.34 13.99
N TYR A 99 1.50 3.65 14.80
CA TYR A 99 2.96 3.72 14.74
C TYR A 99 3.52 3.26 13.40
N MET A 100 3.04 2.14 12.89
CA MET A 100 3.52 1.55 11.63
C MET A 100 3.11 2.36 10.39
N PHE A 101 1.89 2.91 10.37
CA PHE A 101 1.36 3.60 9.21
C PHE A 101 1.72 5.08 9.18
N ALA A 102 1.49 5.81 10.24
CA ALA A 102 1.60 7.26 10.27
C ALA A 102 2.70 7.77 11.22
N GLY A 103 3.24 6.94 12.10
CA GLY A 103 4.23 7.33 13.08
C GLY A 103 3.72 8.30 14.12
N SER A 104 4.65 8.98 14.80
CA SER A 104 4.34 10.11 15.68
C SER A 104 3.97 11.33 14.85
N GLY A 105 3.04 12.12 15.32
CA GLY A 105 2.59 13.34 14.65
C GLY A 105 1.17 13.68 15.03
N ASN A 106 0.69 14.86 14.63
CA ASN A 106 -0.65 15.36 14.91
C ASN A 106 -1.03 15.25 16.41
N GLY A 107 -0.08 15.48 17.31
CA GLY A 107 -0.30 15.40 18.76
C GLY A 107 -0.35 13.97 19.33
N PHE A 108 -0.08 12.92 18.54
CA PHE A 108 -0.04 11.54 19.03
C PHE A 108 1.36 11.18 19.54
N VAL A 109 1.44 10.75 20.80
CA VAL A 109 2.70 10.42 21.47
C VAL A 109 2.70 8.94 21.86
N PHE A 110 3.80 8.27 21.55
CA PHE A 110 4.06 6.89 21.98
C PHE A 110 4.95 6.87 23.21
N THR A 111 4.74 5.92 24.08
CA THR A 111 5.60 5.71 25.25
C THR A 111 6.94 5.10 24.81
N PRO A 112 8.03 5.32 25.57
CA PRO A 112 9.32 4.67 25.30
C PRO A 112 9.24 3.13 25.29
N ALA A 113 8.36 2.56 26.09
CA ALA A 113 8.13 1.11 26.13
C ALA A 113 7.51 0.60 24.82
N GLU A 114 6.53 1.32 24.26
CA GLU A 114 5.90 0.98 22.97
C GLU A 114 6.93 1.05 21.83
N THR A 115 7.69 2.15 21.73
CA THR A 115 8.68 2.32 20.67
C THR A 115 9.81 1.30 20.77
N THR A 116 10.21 0.90 21.97
CA THR A 116 11.19 -0.16 22.18
C THR A 116 10.64 -1.52 21.79
N ALA A 117 9.40 -1.82 22.14
CA ALA A 117 8.75 -3.10 21.83
C ALA A 117 8.50 -3.28 20.32
N TRP A 118 8.14 -2.18 19.61
CA TRP A 118 7.81 -2.23 18.19
C TRP A 118 9.00 -1.98 17.27
N GLY A 119 10.13 -1.59 17.81
CA GLY A 119 11.36 -1.31 17.07
C GLY A 119 11.31 -0.01 16.28
N ASN A 120 12.38 0.27 15.55
CA ASN A 120 12.51 1.49 14.74
C ASN A 120 11.83 1.28 13.38
N VAL A 121 10.52 1.38 13.33
CA VAL A 121 9.75 1.30 12.09
C VAL A 121 9.70 2.68 11.44
N GLN A 122 10.09 2.76 10.17
CA GLN A 122 9.88 3.97 9.38
C GLN A 122 8.42 4.03 8.95
N PRO A 123 7.68 5.09 9.32
CA PRO A 123 6.29 5.21 8.93
C PRO A 123 6.16 5.24 7.42
N SER A 124 5.20 4.48 6.89
CA SER A 124 4.96 4.40 5.45
C SER A 124 4.24 5.63 4.88
N SER A 125 3.84 6.58 5.72
CA SER A 125 2.92 7.68 5.40
C SER A 125 1.58 7.19 4.83
N ALA A 126 1.30 5.91 4.99
CA ALA A 126 0.03 5.31 4.60
C ALA A 126 -1.06 5.62 5.62
N ARG A 127 -2.30 5.42 5.20
CA ARG A 127 -3.47 5.53 6.06
C ARG A 127 -4.24 4.22 6.04
N ALA A 128 -4.57 3.70 7.21
CA ALA A 128 -5.50 2.59 7.36
C ALA A 128 -6.73 3.07 8.12
N VAL A 129 -7.90 2.79 7.57
CA VAL A 129 -9.20 3.04 8.21
C VAL A 129 -9.86 1.70 8.45
N VAL A 130 -10.27 1.46 9.70
CA VAL A 130 -10.93 0.22 10.11
C VAL A 130 -12.40 0.50 10.35
N SER A 131 -13.26 -0.29 9.74
CA SER A 131 -14.70 -0.31 9.98
C SER A 131 -15.12 -1.69 10.46
N VAL A 132 -15.86 -1.74 11.54
CA VAL A 132 -16.39 -2.99 12.09
C VAL A 132 -17.90 -2.90 12.13
N THR A 133 -18.56 -3.87 11.53
CA THR A 133 -20.02 -3.98 11.53
C THR A 133 -20.46 -5.37 11.98
N ALA A 134 -21.60 -5.46 12.65
CA ALA A 134 -22.26 -6.72 12.97
C ALA A 134 -23.35 -6.97 11.91
N PRO A 135 -23.13 -7.84 10.90
CA PRO A 135 -24.10 -8.08 9.85
C PRO A 135 -25.44 -8.56 10.41
N GLY A 136 -26.53 -7.90 10.02
CA GLY A 136 -27.87 -8.24 10.49
C GLY A 136 -28.06 -8.10 12.01
N GLY A 137 -27.22 -7.33 12.71
CA GLY A 137 -27.27 -7.21 14.17
C GLY A 137 -26.78 -8.47 14.90
N SER A 138 -26.00 -9.32 14.25
CA SER A 138 -25.52 -10.59 14.83
C SER A 138 -24.70 -10.36 16.09
N ALA A 139 -25.00 -11.10 17.15
CA ALA A 139 -24.21 -11.12 18.39
C ALA A 139 -22.98 -12.04 18.30
N THR A 140 -22.84 -12.79 17.20
CA THR A 140 -21.81 -13.83 17.03
C THR A 140 -20.91 -13.61 15.83
N LEU A 141 -21.14 -12.53 15.05
CA LEU A 141 -20.43 -12.27 13.81
C LEU A 141 -20.07 -10.80 13.70
N ASN A 142 -18.78 -10.50 13.52
CA ASN A 142 -18.29 -9.17 13.20
C ASN A 142 -17.61 -9.20 11.81
N GLN A 143 -18.02 -8.30 10.93
CA GLN A 143 -17.28 -8.03 9.69
C GLN A 143 -16.31 -6.89 9.94
N VAL A 144 -15.04 -7.16 9.74
CA VAL A 144 -13.96 -6.17 9.82
C VAL A 144 -13.54 -5.81 8.39
N THR A 145 -13.62 -4.54 8.07
CA THR A 145 -13.20 -3.99 6.77
C THR A 145 -12.07 -3.00 7.01
N VAL A 146 -10.99 -3.17 6.29
CA VAL A 146 -9.81 -2.28 6.34
C VAL A 146 -9.60 -1.65 4.97
N THR A 147 -9.55 -0.33 4.95
CA THR A 147 -9.21 0.44 3.76
C THR A 147 -7.84 1.06 3.93
N VAL A 148 -6.88 0.64 3.10
CA VAL A 148 -5.51 1.15 3.12
C VAL A 148 -5.29 2.09 1.94
N THR A 149 -4.83 3.30 2.23
CA THR A 149 -4.45 4.32 1.25
C THR A 149 -2.95 4.60 1.37
N ILE A 150 -2.23 4.50 0.26
CA ILE A 150 -0.80 4.84 0.19
C ILE A 150 -0.61 6.06 -0.71
N PRO A 151 0.19 7.06 -0.30
CA PRO A 151 0.47 8.22 -1.12
C PRO A 151 1.04 7.83 -2.49
N GLY A 152 0.46 8.42 -3.55
CA GLY A 152 0.86 8.15 -4.93
C GLY A 152 0.24 6.91 -5.56
N LEU A 153 -0.61 6.17 -4.83
CA LEU A 153 -1.47 5.15 -5.42
C LEU A 153 -2.78 5.81 -5.91
N PRO A 154 -3.26 5.49 -7.11
CA PRO A 154 -4.49 6.12 -7.66
C PRO A 154 -5.76 5.68 -6.93
N SER A 155 -5.73 4.54 -6.25
CA SER A 155 -6.88 3.99 -5.52
C SER A 155 -6.47 3.36 -4.20
N SER A 156 -7.38 3.37 -3.22
CA SER A 156 -7.22 2.64 -1.97
C SER A 156 -7.49 1.14 -2.16
N VAL A 157 -6.87 0.34 -1.30
CA VAL A 157 -7.10 -1.12 -1.21
C VAL A 157 -8.03 -1.39 -0.05
N THR A 158 -9.11 -2.10 -0.31
CA THR A 158 -10.07 -2.51 0.72
C THR A 158 -10.06 -4.03 0.86
N LEU A 159 -9.87 -4.50 2.08
CA LEU A 159 -9.90 -5.90 2.46
C LEU A 159 -10.93 -6.10 3.56
N SER A 160 -11.58 -7.24 3.59
CA SER A 160 -12.54 -7.58 4.65
C SER A 160 -12.41 -9.02 5.10
N THR A 161 -12.73 -9.27 6.36
CA THR A 161 -12.82 -10.60 6.95
C THR A 161 -14.00 -10.68 7.90
N MET A 162 -14.41 -11.91 8.21
CA MET A 162 -15.44 -12.22 9.18
C MET A 162 -14.81 -12.84 10.41
N ILE A 163 -15.09 -12.28 11.58
CA ILE A 163 -14.67 -12.82 12.87
C ILE A 163 -15.90 -13.39 13.57
N VAL A 164 -15.81 -14.67 13.90
CA VAL A 164 -16.92 -15.42 14.53
C VAL A 164 -16.60 -15.62 16.00
N ARG A 165 -17.61 -15.47 16.86
CA ARG A 165 -17.53 -15.85 18.26
C ARG A 165 -17.58 -17.37 18.35
N LEU A 166 -16.49 -17.99 18.81
CA LEU A 166 -16.49 -19.39 19.21
C LEU A 166 -17.07 -19.49 20.62
N PHE A 167 -17.98 -20.44 20.81
CA PHE A 167 -18.70 -20.66 22.08
C PHE A 167 -17.76 -21.16 23.17
#